data_0c30cf0e59e66db6adcf1b1fd7736fba
#
_entry.id   0c30cf0e59e66db6adcf1b1fd7736fba
#
_cell.length_a   1.000
_cell.length_b   1.000
_cell.length_c   1.000
_cell.angle_alpha   90.00
_cell.angle_beta   90.00
_cell.angle_gamma   90.00
#
_symmetry.space_group_name_H-M   'P 1'
#
loop_
_entity.id
_entity.type
_entity.pdbx_description
1 polymer ?
#
loop_
_entity_poly.entity_id
_entity_poly.type
_entity_poly.pdbx_seq_one_letter_code
_entity_poly.pdbx_strand_id
1 'polypeptide(L)'
;MKTYTNKFHDKHIYLYIENSEISTINDFDHLIDEYQKPLQVGVDSDNDELIELLVKNDFILKRKCYEVEVTKADLKYPLENADICQCHYGSSEYKKCCQILYDYYALVHYDISPLTASFDDFVSTLPKEAIYMREDGVITICAFVEENEIAYLATSKSDSKTRRVFLSALLTFLFDKYQYIFFEADDTDYFATELKDIFDINIRNSYDTYIKYYKKHETSIE
;
A
#
# COMPACT_ATOMS: atom_id res chain seq x y z
N MET A 1 14.52 -7.67 19.84
CA MET A 1 13.28 -7.85 19.05
C MET A 1 12.08 -7.35 19.85
N LYS A 2 11.18 -6.58 19.21
CA LYS A 2 9.96 -6.04 19.82
C LYS A 2 8.75 -6.51 19.04
N THR A 3 7.64 -6.82 19.73
CA THR A 3 6.36 -7.15 19.13
C THR A 3 5.39 -5.98 19.31
N TYR A 4 4.53 -5.75 18.32
CA TYR A 4 3.46 -4.77 18.43
C TYR A 4 2.24 -5.18 17.58
N THR A 5 1.11 -4.55 17.85
CA THR A 5 -0.12 -4.72 17.06
C THR A 5 -0.40 -3.44 16.27
N ASN A 6 -0.90 -3.60 15.05
CA ASN A 6 -1.36 -2.49 14.23
C ASN A 6 -2.89 -2.41 14.32
N LYS A 7 -3.44 -1.27 14.77
CA LYS A 7 -4.89 -1.08 14.91
C LYS A 7 -5.68 -1.17 13.60
N PHE A 8 -5.00 -0.97 12.46
CA PHE A 8 -5.61 -1.11 11.13
C PHE A 8 -5.56 -2.54 10.60
N HIS A 9 -4.63 -3.37 11.13
CA HIS A 9 -4.32 -4.70 10.64
C HIS A 9 -4.05 -5.64 11.82
N ASP A 10 -5.04 -5.85 12.68
CA ASP A 10 -4.88 -6.57 13.94
C ASP A 10 -4.82 -8.10 13.81
N LYS A 11 -4.91 -8.62 12.58
CA LYS A 11 -4.81 -10.08 12.32
C LYS A 11 -3.40 -10.62 12.45
N HIS A 12 -2.38 -9.76 12.42
CA HIS A 12 -0.99 -10.12 12.51
C HIS A 12 -0.33 -9.54 13.76
N ILE A 13 0.75 -10.16 14.21
CA ILE A 13 1.71 -9.58 15.15
C ILE A 13 2.89 -9.06 14.33
N TYR A 14 3.20 -7.80 14.51
CA TYR A 14 4.30 -7.13 13.83
C TYR A 14 5.57 -7.24 14.67
N LEU A 15 6.68 -7.51 14.01
CA LEU A 15 7.99 -7.61 14.65
C LEU A 15 8.88 -6.47 14.17
N TYR A 16 9.58 -5.85 15.11
CA TYR A 16 10.69 -4.97 14.86
C TYR A 16 11.97 -5.63 15.35
N ILE A 17 12.94 -5.83 14.44
CA ILE A 17 14.20 -6.51 14.69
C ILE A 17 15.33 -5.53 14.41
N GLU A 18 16.15 -5.23 15.42
CA GLU A 18 17.35 -4.42 15.24
C GLU A 18 18.47 -5.28 14.65
N ASN A 19 19.30 -4.71 13.75
CA ASN A 19 20.41 -5.46 13.13
C ASN A 19 21.35 -6.10 14.15
N SER A 20 21.57 -5.44 15.30
CA SER A 20 22.39 -5.97 16.41
C SER A 20 21.82 -7.25 17.06
N GLU A 21 20.56 -7.55 16.85
CA GLU A 21 19.86 -8.70 17.45
C GLU A 21 19.82 -9.93 16.54
N ILE A 22 20.06 -9.76 15.23
CA ILE A 22 19.90 -10.80 14.20
C ILE A 22 20.65 -12.09 14.58
N SER A 23 21.90 -11.96 15.01
CA SER A 23 22.75 -13.10 15.38
C SER A 23 22.29 -13.86 16.65
N THR A 24 21.39 -13.28 17.43
CA THR A 24 20.89 -13.86 18.70
C THR A 24 19.53 -14.52 18.56
N ILE A 25 18.82 -14.28 17.46
CA ILE A 25 17.50 -14.85 17.22
C ILE A 25 17.66 -16.22 16.57
N ASN A 26 17.12 -17.24 17.22
CA ASN A 26 17.23 -18.63 16.75
C ASN A 26 15.95 -19.15 16.10
N ASP A 27 14.79 -18.73 16.58
CA ASP A 27 13.50 -19.12 16.06
C ASP A 27 12.39 -18.11 16.46
N PHE A 28 11.23 -18.28 15.85
CA PHE A 28 10.04 -17.46 16.07
C PHE A 28 8.82 -18.30 16.50
N ASP A 29 8.98 -19.61 16.65
CA ASP A 29 7.85 -20.52 16.89
C ASP A 29 7.18 -20.24 18.22
N HIS A 30 7.95 -19.87 19.25
CA HIS A 30 7.39 -19.47 20.54
C HIS A 30 6.42 -18.27 20.43
N LEU A 31 6.67 -17.31 19.51
CA LEU A 31 5.76 -16.18 19.28
C LEU A 31 4.49 -16.62 18.53
N ILE A 32 4.64 -17.53 17.57
CA ILE A 32 3.50 -18.15 16.88
C ILE A 32 2.60 -18.85 17.88
N ASP A 33 3.19 -19.63 18.80
CA ASP A 33 2.46 -20.37 19.83
C ASP A 33 1.80 -19.43 20.87
N GLU A 34 2.47 -18.35 21.25
CA GLU A 34 1.96 -17.37 22.20
C GLU A 34 0.78 -16.57 21.62
N TYR A 35 0.94 -16.01 20.42
CA TYR A 35 -0.05 -15.09 19.87
C TYR A 35 -1.13 -15.77 19.01
N GLN A 36 -0.91 -16.99 18.55
CA GLN A 36 -1.82 -17.73 17.66
C GLN A 36 -2.20 -16.92 16.40
N LYS A 37 -1.28 -16.07 15.93
CA LYS A 37 -1.43 -15.18 14.78
C LYS A 37 -0.20 -15.25 13.87
N PRO A 38 -0.35 -14.93 12.56
CA PRO A 38 0.80 -14.73 11.70
C PRO A 38 1.73 -13.65 12.23
N LEU A 39 3.03 -13.83 12.04
CA LEU A 39 4.07 -12.84 12.32
C LEU A 39 4.42 -12.10 11.04
N GLN A 40 4.52 -10.77 11.13
CA GLN A 40 4.86 -9.90 9.98
C GLN A 40 6.09 -9.05 10.29
N VAL A 41 7.03 -9.00 9.35
CA VAL A 41 8.24 -8.16 9.41
C VAL A 41 8.31 -7.33 8.14
N GLY A 42 8.58 -6.02 8.30
CA GLY A 42 9.00 -5.16 7.21
C GLY A 42 10.53 -5.03 7.22
N VAL A 43 11.16 -5.08 6.04
CA VAL A 43 12.62 -5.03 5.91
C VAL A 43 13.03 -4.35 4.60
N ASP A 44 14.08 -3.55 4.63
CA ASP A 44 14.68 -2.99 3.43
C ASP A 44 15.29 -4.12 2.57
N SER A 45 15.04 -4.09 1.27
CA SER A 45 15.44 -5.16 0.34
C SER A 45 16.97 -5.33 0.19
N ASP A 46 17.77 -4.43 0.74
CA ASP A 46 19.24 -4.52 0.81
C ASP A 46 19.77 -5.03 2.16
N ASN A 47 18.87 -5.38 3.10
CA ASN A 47 19.24 -5.98 4.39
C ASN A 47 19.32 -7.51 4.28
N ASP A 48 20.33 -7.99 3.54
CA ASP A 48 20.51 -9.42 3.26
C ASP A 48 20.55 -10.28 4.52
N GLU A 49 21.20 -9.80 5.60
CA GLU A 49 21.34 -10.55 6.85
C GLU A 49 20.00 -10.84 7.53
N LEU A 50 19.11 -9.83 7.60
CA LEU A 50 17.77 -10.02 8.14
C LEU A 50 16.90 -10.88 7.22
N ILE A 51 17.01 -10.69 5.91
CA ILE A 51 16.27 -11.49 4.93
C ILE A 51 16.65 -12.97 5.04
N GLU A 52 17.95 -13.29 5.14
CA GLU A 52 18.42 -14.67 5.34
C GLU A 52 17.87 -15.30 6.62
N LEU A 53 17.87 -14.53 7.73
CA LEU A 53 17.25 -14.98 8.99
C LEU A 53 15.76 -15.30 8.81
N LEU A 54 15.00 -14.40 8.17
CA LEU A 54 13.57 -14.56 7.96
C LEU A 54 13.26 -15.79 7.10
N VAL A 55 13.95 -15.93 5.96
CA VAL A 55 13.75 -17.05 5.03
C VAL A 55 14.11 -18.38 5.70
N LYS A 56 15.21 -18.45 6.46
CA LYS A 56 15.60 -19.63 7.25
C LYS A 56 14.54 -20.05 8.26
N ASN A 57 13.75 -19.11 8.74
CA ASN A 57 12.68 -19.32 9.74
C ASN A 57 11.27 -19.35 9.10
N ASP A 58 11.14 -19.79 7.85
CA ASP A 58 9.88 -19.99 7.13
C ASP A 58 9.02 -18.73 6.90
N PHE A 59 9.61 -17.54 6.98
CA PHE A 59 8.94 -16.33 6.50
C PHE A 59 8.93 -16.31 4.98
N ILE A 60 7.82 -15.86 4.42
CA ILE A 60 7.59 -15.78 2.97
C ILE A 60 7.45 -14.31 2.58
N LEU A 61 8.19 -13.88 1.57
CA LEU A 61 7.99 -12.58 0.94
C LEU A 61 6.58 -12.49 0.35
N LYS A 62 5.83 -11.47 0.75
CA LYS A 62 4.43 -11.29 0.35
C LYS A 62 4.18 -10.01 -0.43
N ARG A 63 4.99 -8.98 -0.25
CA ARG A 63 4.80 -7.68 -0.87
C ARG A 63 6.12 -6.92 -0.91
N LYS A 64 6.33 -6.16 -1.98
CA LYS A 64 7.37 -5.15 -2.12
C LYS A 64 6.72 -3.79 -2.26
N CYS A 65 7.10 -2.84 -1.42
CA CYS A 65 6.68 -1.46 -1.52
C CYS A 65 7.85 -0.61 -2.04
N TYR A 66 7.62 0.12 -3.12
CA TYR A 66 8.61 1.01 -3.72
C TYR A 66 8.29 2.46 -3.37
N GLU A 67 9.24 3.16 -2.77
CA GLU A 67 9.19 4.61 -2.63
C GLU A 67 9.63 5.26 -3.94
N VAL A 68 8.78 6.11 -4.50
CA VAL A 68 8.95 6.68 -5.85
C VAL A 68 8.92 8.20 -5.78
N GLU A 69 10.01 8.83 -6.19
CA GLU A 69 10.07 10.26 -6.46
C GLU A 69 10.35 10.47 -7.95
N VAL A 70 9.49 11.23 -8.62
CA VAL A 70 9.52 11.43 -10.07
C VAL A 70 9.31 12.88 -10.45
N THR A 71 9.87 13.24 -11.60
CA THR A 71 9.69 14.52 -12.26
C THR A 71 8.96 14.33 -13.60
N LYS A 72 8.55 15.43 -14.21
CA LYS A 72 7.94 15.40 -15.55
C LYS A 72 8.89 14.86 -16.65
N ALA A 73 10.20 14.90 -16.42
CA ALA A 73 11.19 14.39 -17.36
C ALA A 73 11.26 12.84 -17.36
N ASP A 74 10.77 12.19 -16.31
CA ASP A 74 10.78 10.74 -16.17
C ASP A 74 9.58 10.06 -16.87
N LEU A 75 8.66 10.84 -17.46
CA LEU A 75 7.49 10.30 -18.15
C LEU A 75 7.90 9.54 -19.43
N LYS A 76 7.41 8.30 -19.58
CA LYS A 76 7.58 7.50 -20.81
C LYS A 76 6.84 8.08 -22.01
N TYR A 77 5.70 8.73 -21.74
CA TYR A 77 4.80 9.25 -22.79
C TYR A 77 4.21 10.58 -22.36
N PRO A 78 3.82 11.43 -23.33
CA PRO A 78 3.07 12.66 -23.03
C PRO A 78 1.78 12.36 -22.26
N LEU A 79 1.45 13.23 -21.32
CA LEU A 79 0.20 13.13 -20.56
C LEU A 79 -1.00 13.62 -21.40
N GLU A 80 -2.12 12.95 -21.23
CA GLU A 80 -3.39 13.33 -21.84
C GLU A 80 -4.25 14.11 -20.83
N ASN A 81 -4.95 15.15 -21.29
CA ASN A 81 -5.87 15.89 -20.45
C ASN A 81 -7.22 15.16 -20.37
N ALA A 82 -7.80 15.15 -19.19
CA ALA A 82 -9.16 14.73 -18.96
C ALA A 82 -9.78 15.55 -17.81
N ASP A 83 -11.10 15.55 -17.76
CA ASP A 83 -11.84 16.26 -16.72
C ASP A 83 -11.75 15.50 -15.40
N ILE A 84 -11.06 16.09 -14.44
CA ILE A 84 -11.01 15.64 -13.05
C ILE A 84 -11.63 16.71 -12.13
N CYS A 85 -12.14 16.27 -11.00
CA CYS A 85 -12.72 17.14 -9.99
C CYS A 85 -11.94 17.03 -8.69
N GLN A 86 -11.92 18.10 -7.91
CA GLN A 86 -11.31 18.16 -6.59
C GLN A 86 -12.40 18.25 -5.54
N CYS A 87 -12.21 17.58 -4.41
CA CYS A 87 -13.06 17.70 -3.24
C CYS A 87 -12.24 17.70 -1.94
N HIS A 88 -12.86 18.21 -0.87
CA HIS A 88 -12.22 18.36 0.43
C HIS A 88 -13.02 17.66 1.51
N TYR A 89 -12.34 17.37 2.61
CA TYR A 89 -12.92 16.83 3.82
C TYR A 89 -14.24 17.53 4.18
N GLY A 90 -15.26 16.74 4.51
CA GLY A 90 -16.60 17.21 4.88
C GLY A 90 -17.58 17.32 3.70
N SER A 91 -17.12 17.26 2.43
CA SER A 91 -18.04 17.23 1.28
C SER A 91 -18.63 15.83 1.05
N SER A 92 -19.79 15.79 0.34
CA SER A 92 -20.43 14.52 -0.02
C SER A 92 -19.59 13.69 -0.99
N GLU A 93 -18.83 14.36 -1.87
CA GLU A 93 -17.91 13.75 -2.82
C GLU A 93 -16.71 13.13 -2.10
N TYR A 94 -16.12 13.86 -1.13
CA TYR A 94 -15.03 13.32 -0.31
C TYR A 94 -15.45 12.05 0.42
N LYS A 95 -16.64 12.02 1.02
CA LYS A 95 -17.16 10.82 1.70
C LYS A 95 -17.31 9.64 0.73
N LYS A 96 -17.70 9.89 -0.54
CA LYS A 96 -17.77 8.84 -1.57
C LYS A 96 -16.39 8.33 -1.94
N CYS A 97 -15.40 9.23 -2.09
CA CYS A 97 -14.01 8.84 -2.32
C CYS A 97 -13.47 7.98 -1.15
N CYS A 98 -13.76 8.36 0.10
CA CYS A 98 -13.40 7.56 1.28
C CYS A 98 -13.99 6.13 1.22
N GLN A 99 -15.25 5.98 0.82
CA GLN A 99 -15.86 4.66 0.71
C GLN A 99 -15.19 3.81 -0.38
N ILE A 100 -14.91 4.41 -1.55
CA ILE A 100 -14.19 3.73 -2.63
C ILE A 100 -12.81 3.28 -2.17
N LEU A 101 -12.07 4.15 -1.47
CA LEU A 101 -10.75 3.83 -0.96
C LEU A 101 -10.82 2.72 0.11
N TYR A 102 -11.76 2.80 1.05
CA TYR A 102 -11.90 1.80 2.11
C TYR A 102 -12.15 0.40 1.53
N ASP A 103 -13.06 0.30 0.57
CA ASP A 103 -13.41 -0.97 -0.08
C ASP A 103 -12.24 -1.49 -0.93
N TYR A 104 -11.56 -0.60 -1.67
CA TYR A 104 -10.40 -0.94 -2.48
C TYR A 104 -9.21 -1.37 -1.63
N TYR A 105 -8.91 -0.62 -0.57
CA TYR A 105 -7.83 -0.92 0.37
C TYR A 105 -8.03 -2.28 1.04
N ALA A 106 -9.26 -2.56 1.49
CA ALA A 106 -9.61 -3.87 2.05
C ALA A 106 -9.39 -5.01 1.05
N LEU A 107 -9.69 -4.78 -0.23
CA LEU A 107 -9.50 -5.77 -1.31
C LEU A 107 -8.01 -6.07 -1.55
N VAL A 108 -7.18 -5.03 -1.78
CA VAL A 108 -5.76 -5.22 -2.15
C VAL A 108 -4.90 -5.70 -0.98
N HIS A 109 -5.36 -5.48 0.27
CA HIS A 109 -4.66 -5.94 1.47
C HIS A 109 -5.17 -7.28 2.02
N TYR A 110 -6.21 -7.86 1.43
CA TYR A 110 -6.91 -9.03 1.98
C TYR A 110 -5.99 -10.22 2.30
N ASP A 111 -5.09 -10.57 1.38
CA ASP A 111 -4.21 -11.74 1.49
C ASP A 111 -2.90 -11.49 2.26
N ILE A 112 -2.58 -10.22 2.56
CA ILE A 112 -1.28 -9.84 3.13
C ILE A 112 -1.46 -9.29 4.54
N SER A 113 -2.21 -8.21 4.66
CA SER A 113 -2.47 -7.50 5.92
C SER A 113 -3.93 -7.06 5.94
N PRO A 114 -4.89 -7.96 6.21
CA PRO A 114 -6.31 -7.64 6.13
C PRO A 114 -6.68 -6.41 6.95
N LEU A 115 -7.42 -5.47 6.32
CA LEU A 115 -7.93 -4.30 7.01
C LEU A 115 -8.94 -4.71 8.09
N THR A 116 -8.73 -4.26 9.32
CA THR A 116 -9.61 -4.52 10.47
C THR A 116 -10.12 -3.26 11.15
N ALA A 117 -9.60 -2.10 10.76
CA ALA A 117 -10.09 -0.82 11.26
C ALA A 117 -11.53 -0.56 10.81
N SER A 118 -12.29 0.14 11.63
CA SER A 118 -13.58 0.67 11.23
C SER A 118 -13.43 1.71 10.12
N PHE A 119 -14.51 1.94 9.35
CA PHE A 119 -14.52 3.00 8.33
C PHE A 119 -14.15 4.37 8.92
N ASP A 120 -14.71 4.73 10.07
CA ASP A 120 -14.47 6.03 10.69
C ASP A 120 -13.02 6.19 11.18
N ASP A 121 -12.43 5.14 11.76
CA ASP A 121 -11.03 5.14 12.15
C ASP A 121 -10.10 5.29 10.94
N PHE A 122 -10.37 4.55 9.87
CA PHE A 122 -9.62 4.63 8.62
C PHE A 122 -9.69 6.02 8.01
N VAL A 123 -10.90 6.58 7.84
CA VAL A 123 -11.11 7.91 7.26
C VAL A 123 -10.46 9.03 8.09
N SER A 124 -10.35 8.85 9.41
CA SER A 124 -9.74 9.85 10.29
C SER A 124 -8.26 10.13 10.00
N THR A 125 -7.58 9.22 9.29
CA THR A 125 -6.14 9.31 8.97
C THR A 125 -5.85 9.74 7.53
N LEU A 126 -6.89 9.88 6.69
CA LEU A 126 -6.71 10.21 5.28
C LEU A 126 -6.35 11.69 5.06
N PRO A 127 -5.60 12.03 3.99
CA PRO A 127 -5.43 13.38 3.51
C PRO A 127 -6.79 14.07 3.32
N LYS A 128 -6.86 15.37 3.60
CA LYS A 128 -8.12 16.12 3.57
C LYS A 128 -8.55 16.54 2.17
N GLU A 129 -7.75 16.22 1.17
CA GLU A 129 -8.02 16.52 -0.24
C GLU A 129 -8.06 15.23 -1.05
N ALA A 130 -9.05 15.14 -1.94
CA ALA A 130 -9.13 14.07 -2.91
C ALA A 130 -9.45 14.62 -4.30
N ILE A 131 -8.86 13.99 -5.31
CA ILE A 131 -9.08 14.24 -6.73
C ILE A 131 -9.83 13.03 -7.27
N TYR A 132 -10.87 13.25 -8.07
CA TYR A 132 -11.69 12.16 -8.56
C TYR A 132 -12.18 12.39 -10.01
N MET A 133 -12.59 11.31 -10.66
CA MET A 133 -13.25 11.34 -11.95
C MET A 133 -14.60 10.60 -11.86
N ARG A 134 -15.54 11.01 -12.72
CA ARG A 134 -16.86 10.39 -12.85
C ARG A 134 -16.99 9.65 -14.17
N GLU A 135 -17.59 8.48 -14.10
CA GLU A 135 -18.11 7.77 -15.26
C GLU A 135 -19.64 7.77 -15.17
N ASP A 136 -20.30 8.24 -16.19
CA ASP A 136 -21.78 8.34 -16.25
C ASP A 136 -22.38 9.07 -15.01
N GLY A 137 -21.69 10.12 -14.54
CA GLY A 137 -22.10 10.90 -13.38
C GLY A 137 -21.78 10.30 -12.00
N VAL A 138 -21.24 9.08 -11.95
CA VAL A 138 -20.87 8.38 -10.72
C VAL A 138 -19.36 8.48 -10.49
N ILE A 139 -18.92 8.75 -9.24
CA ILE A 139 -17.51 8.68 -8.88
C ILE A 139 -17.10 7.21 -8.86
N THR A 140 -16.10 6.85 -9.67
CA THR A 140 -15.60 5.47 -9.79
C THR A 140 -14.12 5.35 -9.49
N ILE A 141 -13.39 6.46 -9.50
CA ILE A 141 -11.94 6.51 -9.33
C ILE A 141 -11.53 7.77 -8.57
N CYS A 142 -10.57 7.65 -7.67
CA CYS A 142 -10.05 8.79 -6.90
C CYS A 142 -8.61 8.58 -6.47
N ALA A 143 -7.96 9.71 -6.13
CA ALA A 143 -6.67 9.80 -5.46
C ALA A 143 -6.80 10.68 -4.22
N PHE A 144 -6.17 10.31 -3.11
CA PHE A 144 -5.98 11.18 -1.97
C PHE A 144 -4.58 11.76 -2.05
N VAL A 145 -4.49 13.09 -1.95
CA VAL A 145 -3.24 13.82 -2.16
C VAL A 145 -2.94 14.73 -0.97
N GLU A 146 -1.66 14.84 -0.65
CA GLU A 146 -1.15 15.79 0.34
C GLU A 146 0.08 16.48 -0.24
N GLU A 147 -0.05 17.77 -0.54
CA GLU A 147 0.97 18.54 -1.27
C GLU A 147 1.37 17.85 -2.60
N ASN A 148 2.64 17.42 -2.73
CA ASN A 148 3.18 16.72 -3.89
C ASN A 148 3.10 15.19 -3.77
N GLU A 149 2.48 14.66 -2.73
CA GLU A 149 2.32 13.22 -2.51
C GLU A 149 0.98 12.72 -3.03
N ILE A 150 1.01 11.60 -3.76
CA ILE A 150 -0.16 10.77 -4.03
C ILE A 150 -0.18 9.69 -2.94
N ALA A 151 -0.90 9.97 -1.84
CA ALA A 151 -0.93 9.09 -0.68
C ALA A 151 -1.74 7.80 -0.93
N TYR A 152 -2.85 7.90 -1.70
CA TYR A 152 -3.67 6.72 -2.04
C TYR A 152 -4.30 6.87 -3.42
N LEU A 153 -4.42 5.73 -4.09
CA LEU A 153 -5.21 5.56 -5.31
C LEU A 153 -6.31 4.54 -5.06
N ALA A 154 -7.50 4.77 -5.61
CA ALA A 154 -8.59 3.80 -5.48
C ALA A 154 -9.56 3.83 -6.65
N THR A 155 -10.13 2.67 -6.94
CA THR A 155 -11.14 2.51 -7.99
C THR A 155 -12.18 1.47 -7.58
N SER A 156 -13.45 1.70 -7.94
CA SER A 156 -14.53 0.76 -7.67
C SER A 156 -14.76 -0.25 -8.80
N LYS A 157 -14.62 0.16 -10.06
CA LYS A 157 -14.93 -0.69 -11.24
C LYS A 157 -14.25 -0.23 -12.53
N SER A 158 -13.40 0.79 -12.50
CA SER A 158 -12.82 1.35 -13.70
C SER A 158 -11.93 0.35 -14.43
N ASP A 159 -12.07 0.28 -15.75
CA ASP A 159 -11.15 -0.48 -16.59
C ASP A 159 -9.78 0.18 -16.68
N SER A 160 -8.78 -0.54 -17.19
CA SER A 160 -7.41 -0.04 -17.29
C SER A 160 -7.28 1.23 -18.15
N LYS A 161 -8.13 1.41 -19.18
CA LYS A 161 -8.11 2.62 -20.01
C LYS A 161 -8.56 3.83 -19.21
N THR A 162 -9.66 3.71 -18.47
CA THR A 162 -10.17 4.77 -17.61
C THR A 162 -9.18 5.14 -16.53
N ARG A 163 -8.52 4.15 -15.89
CA ARG A 163 -7.47 4.42 -14.89
C ARG A 163 -6.29 5.19 -15.49
N ARG A 164 -5.82 4.83 -16.68
CA ARG A 164 -4.73 5.54 -17.37
C ARG A 164 -5.10 6.98 -17.71
N VAL A 165 -6.32 7.22 -18.17
CA VAL A 165 -6.83 8.57 -18.42
C VAL A 165 -6.86 9.39 -17.13
N PHE A 166 -7.35 8.81 -16.03
CA PHE A 166 -7.34 9.45 -14.73
C PHE A 166 -5.92 9.76 -14.24
N LEU A 167 -5.01 8.79 -14.30
CA LEU A 167 -3.61 8.99 -13.88
C LEU A 167 -2.93 10.09 -14.70
N SER A 168 -3.18 10.13 -16.00
CA SER A 168 -2.63 11.18 -16.87
C SER A 168 -3.12 12.58 -16.48
N ALA A 169 -4.41 12.73 -16.20
CA ALA A 169 -4.98 13.99 -15.74
C ALA A 169 -4.51 14.38 -14.34
N LEU A 170 -4.44 13.42 -13.41
CA LEU A 170 -3.90 13.61 -12.06
C LEU A 170 -2.44 14.11 -12.08
N LEU A 171 -1.60 13.45 -12.87
CA LEU A 171 -0.19 13.82 -13.02
C LEU A 171 -0.05 15.20 -13.69
N THR A 172 -0.88 15.52 -14.69
CA THR A 172 -0.90 16.87 -15.28
C THR A 172 -1.21 17.91 -14.21
N PHE A 173 -2.26 17.69 -13.41
CA PHE A 173 -2.68 18.61 -12.35
C PHE A 173 -1.59 18.80 -11.28
N LEU A 174 -0.88 17.74 -10.89
CA LEU A 174 0.17 17.81 -9.88
C LEU A 174 1.45 18.44 -10.43
N PHE A 175 1.90 18.08 -11.64
CA PHE A 175 3.09 18.67 -12.26
C PHE A 175 2.91 20.14 -12.69
N ASP A 176 1.69 20.62 -12.78
CA ASP A 176 1.43 22.07 -12.96
C ASP A 176 1.70 22.87 -11.67
N LYS A 177 1.73 22.20 -10.49
CA LYS A 177 1.94 22.82 -9.19
C LYS A 177 3.31 22.48 -8.59
N TYR A 178 3.82 21.27 -8.84
CA TYR A 178 5.01 20.73 -8.18
C TYR A 178 6.05 20.27 -9.20
N GLN A 179 7.32 20.43 -8.85
CA GLN A 179 8.44 20.01 -9.70
C GLN A 179 8.66 18.50 -9.66
N TYR A 180 8.34 17.87 -8.54
CA TYR A 180 8.42 16.43 -8.33
C TYR A 180 7.19 15.94 -7.59
N ILE A 181 6.89 14.66 -7.78
CA ILE A 181 5.76 13.95 -7.14
C ILE A 181 6.33 12.76 -6.41
N PHE A 182 5.83 12.51 -5.21
CA PHE A 182 6.14 11.35 -4.40
C PHE A 182 4.92 10.41 -4.32
N PHE A 183 5.17 9.11 -4.31
CA PHE A 183 4.16 8.09 -4.01
C PHE A 183 4.81 6.76 -3.62
N GLU A 184 4.06 5.92 -2.91
CA GLU A 184 4.42 4.54 -2.68
C GLU A 184 3.71 3.63 -3.69
N ALA A 185 4.38 2.55 -4.12
CA ALA A 185 3.82 1.58 -5.04
C ALA A 185 4.07 0.16 -4.53
N ASP A 186 3.04 -0.45 -3.97
CA ASP A 186 3.04 -1.87 -3.64
C ASP A 186 2.92 -2.71 -4.92
N ASP A 187 3.74 -3.75 -5.07
CA ASP A 187 3.71 -4.66 -6.22
C ASP A 187 2.43 -5.51 -6.28
N THR A 188 1.69 -5.59 -5.19
CA THR A 188 0.40 -6.27 -5.08
C THR A 188 -0.80 -5.33 -5.32
N ASP A 189 -0.57 -4.02 -5.41
CA ASP A 189 -1.57 -3.03 -5.79
C ASP A 189 -1.44 -2.69 -7.28
N TYR A 190 -2.38 -3.20 -8.08
CA TYR A 190 -2.36 -3.01 -9.53
C TYR A 190 -2.49 -1.53 -9.95
N PHE A 191 -3.16 -0.69 -9.16
CA PHE A 191 -3.32 0.72 -9.52
C PHE A 191 -2.07 1.54 -9.19
N ALA A 192 -1.42 1.27 -8.06
CA ALA A 192 -0.12 1.84 -7.74
C ALA A 192 0.96 1.37 -8.72
N THR A 193 0.91 0.10 -9.15
CA THR A 193 1.79 -0.44 -10.20
C THR A 193 1.57 0.27 -11.54
N GLU A 194 0.30 0.48 -11.97
CA GLU A 194 -0.01 1.24 -13.19
C GLU A 194 0.53 2.68 -13.12
N LEU A 195 0.47 3.35 -11.96
CA LEU A 195 1.07 4.67 -11.77
C LEU A 195 2.59 4.63 -11.95
N LYS A 196 3.27 3.70 -11.27
CA LYS A 196 4.73 3.53 -11.38
C LYS A 196 5.16 3.27 -12.82
N ASP A 197 4.40 2.48 -13.57
CA ASP A 197 4.71 2.09 -14.94
C ASP A 197 4.59 3.23 -15.96
N ILE A 198 4.05 4.39 -15.60
CA ILE A 198 4.03 5.60 -16.45
C ILE A 198 5.43 6.19 -16.60
N PHE A 199 6.33 5.93 -15.64
CA PHE A 199 7.65 6.55 -15.55
C PHE A 199 8.77 5.61 -16.00
N ASP A 200 9.78 6.15 -16.66
CA ASP A 200 11.02 5.45 -17.02
C ASP A 200 12.04 5.59 -15.87
N ILE A 201 11.83 4.81 -14.82
CA ILE A 201 12.61 4.83 -13.60
C ILE A 201 13.15 3.43 -13.29
N ASN A 202 14.33 3.39 -12.69
CA ASN A 202 14.96 2.15 -12.21
C ASN A 202 15.09 2.20 -10.69
N ILE A 203 14.08 1.72 -9.99
CA ILE A 203 14.08 1.63 -8.53
C ILE A 203 14.73 0.29 -8.16
N ARG A 204 15.81 0.35 -7.38
CA ARG A 204 16.58 -0.83 -6.99
C ARG A 204 16.12 -1.42 -5.67
N ASN A 205 15.71 -0.57 -4.74
CA ASN A 205 15.38 -0.94 -3.38
C ASN A 205 13.87 -0.85 -3.16
N SER A 206 13.38 -1.70 -2.28
CA SER A 206 11.99 -1.73 -1.82
C SER A 206 11.94 -1.97 -0.31
N TYR A 207 10.82 -1.66 0.31
CA TYR A 207 10.50 -2.09 1.66
C TYR A 207 9.64 -3.34 1.57
N ASP A 208 10.21 -4.48 1.95
CA ASP A 208 9.67 -5.81 1.71
C ASP A 208 8.89 -6.31 2.93
N THR A 209 7.71 -6.87 2.70
CA THR A 209 6.88 -7.48 3.75
C THR A 209 7.04 -9.00 3.74
N TYR A 210 7.54 -9.55 4.83
CA TYR A 210 7.67 -10.99 5.06
C TYR A 210 6.67 -11.45 6.11
N ILE A 211 6.05 -12.63 5.89
CA ILE A 211 5.04 -13.20 6.79
C ILE A 211 5.36 -14.65 7.08
N LYS A 212 5.34 -15.02 8.37
CA LYS A 212 5.30 -16.40 8.84
C LYS A 212 3.90 -16.72 9.33
N TYR A 213 3.26 -17.70 8.68
CA TYR A 213 1.87 -18.05 8.98
C TYR A 213 1.78 -19.01 10.18
N TYR A 214 0.76 -18.81 10.99
CA TYR A 214 0.36 -19.77 12.01
C TYR A 214 -0.18 -21.03 11.35
N LYS A 215 0.48 -22.18 11.54
CA LYS A 215 -0.01 -23.50 11.12
C LYS A 215 -0.88 -24.05 12.24
N LYS A 216 -2.21 -24.08 12.09
CA LYS A 216 -3.04 -24.88 13.00
C LYS A 216 -2.55 -26.33 12.91
N HIS A 217 -2.09 -26.88 14.02
CA HIS A 217 -1.94 -28.33 14.12
C HIS A 217 -3.34 -28.94 13.97
N GLU A 218 -3.60 -29.58 12.82
CA GLU A 218 -4.74 -30.48 12.71
C GLU A 218 -4.48 -31.58 13.73
N THR A 219 -5.16 -31.53 14.87
CA THR A 219 -5.24 -32.66 15.78
C THR A 219 -5.94 -33.77 15.00
N SER A 220 -5.15 -34.75 14.55
CA SER A 220 -5.66 -36.02 14.06
C SER A 220 -6.52 -36.59 15.18
N ILE A 221 -7.83 -36.55 15.00
CA ILE A 221 -8.78 -37.31 15.83
C ILE A 221 -8.61 -38.75 15.37
N GLU A 222 -7.89 -39.54 16.14
CA GLU A 222 -7.90 -41.01 16.07
C GLU A 222 -9.24 -41.55 16.60
#